data_d9f3a65542781e0df8f248cc23164913
#
_entry.id   d9f3a65542781e0df8f248cc23164913
#
_cell.length_a   1.000
_cell.length_b   1.000
_cell.length_c   1.000
_cell.angle_alpha   90.00
_cell.angle_beta   90.00
_cell.angle_gamma   90.00
#
_symmetry.space_group_name_H-M   'P 1'
#
loop_
_entity.id
_entity.type
_entity.pdbx_description
1 polymer ?
#
loop_
_entity_poly.entity_id
_entity_poly.type
_entity_poly.pdbx_seq_one_letter_code
_entity_poly.pdbx_strand_id
1 'polypeptide(L)'
;MIARVWHGYAATPEHADAYEAMLKPELLPGVSRKQGYRGSHLLRRDLGNEIEFMTILLFDSLDDIKALTGPDFETAVVPVERRRLLTRYDLKAQHYELKASHGVQLFGE
;
A
#
# COMPACT_ATOMS: atom_id res chain seq x y z
N MET A 1 -7.94 -11.36 9.66
CA MET A 1 -7.32 -10.10 9.19
C MET A 1 -6.77 -10.31 7.80
N ILE A 2 -6.97 -9.32 6.95
CA ILE A 2 -6.55 -9.37 5.55
C ILE A 2 -5.46 -8.35 5.31
N ALA A 3 -4.39 -8.75 4.62
CA ALA A 3 -3.34 -7.86 4.15
C ALA A 3 -3.58 -7.57 2.67
N ARG A 4 -3.72 -6.27 2.34
CA ARG A 4 -3.82 -5.81 0.96
C ARG A 4 -2.45 -5.33 0.54
N VAL A 5 -1.89 -5.95 -0.49
CA VAL A 5 -0.51 -5.71 -0.93
C VAL A 5 -0.50 -5.16 -2.35
N TRP A 6 0.31 -4.12 -2.57
CA TRP A 6 0.40 -3.47 -3.87
C TRP A 6 1.84 -3.02 -4.11
N HIS A 7 2.28 -3.09 -5.36
CA HIS A 7 3.65 -2.71 -5.75
C HIS A 7 3.63 -1.60 -6.78
N GLY A 8 4.59 -0.67 -6.63
CA GLY A 8 4.86 0.36 -7.61
C GLY A 8 6.36 0.54 -7.77
N TYR A 9 6.80 1.03 -8.93
CA TYR A 9 8.22 1.11 -9.27
C TYR A 9 8.55 2.48 -9.84
N ALA A 10 9.60 3.11 -9.31
CA ALA A 10 10.08 4.41 -9.77
C ALA A 10 11.41 4.24 -10.48
N ALA A 11 11.63 5.00 -11.55
CA ALA A 11 12.84 4.88 -12.37
C ALA A 11 14.08 5.49 -11.72
N THR A 12 13.91 6.53 -10.90
CA THR A 12 15.03 7.28 -10.33
C THR A 12 14.83 7.51 -8.84
N PRO A 13 15.94 7.72 -8.09
CA PRO A 13 15.82 8.08 -6.68
C PRO A 13 15.00 9.34 -6.44
N GLU A 14 15.09 10.31 -7.34
CA GLU A 14 14.32 11.55 -7.20
C GLU A 14 12.82 11.30 -7.27
N HIS A 15 12.39 10.50 -8.25
CA HIS A 15 10.98 10.14 -8.37
C HIS A 15 10.54 9.27 -7.20
N ALA A 16 11.40 8.38 -6.74
CA ALA A 16 11.11 7.53 -5.58
C ALA A 16 10.93 8.37 -4.32
N ASP A 17 11.82 9.34 -4.10
CA ASP A 17 11.72 10.22 -2.94
C ASP A 17 10.44 11.04 -2.97
N ALA A 18 10.06 11.54 -4.15
CA ALA A 18 8.83 12.31 -4.31
C ALA A 18 7.60 11.45 -4.05
N TYR A 19 7.61 10.20 -4.54
CA TYR A 19 6.51 9.27 -4.32
C TYR A 19 6.35 8.96 -2.82
N GLU A 20 7.45 8.68 -2.16
CA GLU A 20 7.44 8.39 -0.73
C GLU A 20 6.90 9.57 0.07
N ALA A 21 7.36 10.78 -0.24
CA ALA A 21 6.92 11.99 0.45
C ALA A 21 5.42 12.25 0.25
N MET A 22 4.91 11.90 -0.93
CA MET A 22 3.50 12.07 -1.25
C MET A 22 2.62 11.04 -0.52
N LEU A 23 3.12 9.83 -0.38
CA LEU A 23 2.34 8.72 0.15
C LEU A 23 2.29 8.68 1.68
N LYS A 24 3.39 9.02 2.35
CA LYS A 24 3.46 8.94 3.81
C LYS A 24 2.30 9.62 4.55
N PRO A 25 1.94 10.87 4.22
CA PRO A 25 0.84 11.52 4.95
C PRO A 25 -0.50 10.82 4.79
N GLU A 26 -0.71 10.14 3.66
CA GLU A 26 -1.95 9.43 3.43
C GLU A 26 -2.03 8.14 4.22
N LEU A 27 -0.90 7.44 4.36
CA LEU A 27 -0.87 6.18 5.09
C LEU A 27 -1.05 6.40 6.59
N LEU A 28 -0.52 7.51 7.12
CA LEU A 28 -0.55 7.73 8.56
C LEU A 28 -1.90 8.23 9.07
N PRO A 29 -2.44 9.36 8.57
CA PRO A 29 -3.73 9.82 9.05
C PRO A 29 -4.91 9.43 8.17
N GLY A 30 -4.69 9.30 6.87
CA GLY A 30 -5.79 9.18 5.91
C GLY A 30 -6.59 7.91 6.05
N VAL A 31 -5.93 6.78 6.14
CA VAL A 31 -6.59 5.47 6.17
C VAL A 31 -6.99 5.06 7.57
N SER A 32 -6.36 5.63 8.60
CA SER A 32 -6.54 5.20 9.98
C SER A 32 -7.98 5.34 10.50
N ARG A 33 -8.82 6.13 9.83
CA ARG A 33 -10.22 6.32 10.23
C ARG A 33 -11.18 5.42 9.48
N LYS A 34 -10.68 4.59 8.56
CA LYS A 34 -11.54 3.70 7.79
C LYS A 34 -11.97 2.51 8.62
N GLN A 35 -13.17 2.02 8.31
CA GLN A 35 -13.74 0.87 9.01
C GLN A 35 -12.81 -0.32 8.91
N GLY A 36 -12.53 -0.95 10.05
CA GLY A 36 -11.73 -2.17 10.10
C GLY A 36 -10.24 -2.00 9.87
N TYR A 37 -9.76 -0.77 9.70
CA TYR A 37 -8.34 -0.50 9.50
C TYR A 37 -7.51 -0.91 10.72
N ARG A 38 -6.39 -1.61 10.47
CA ARG A 38 -5.51 -2.08 11.55
C ARG A 38 -4.06 -1.64 11.43
N GLY A 39 -3.64 -1.17 10.28
CA GLY A 39 -2.28 -0.68 10.11
C GLY A 39 -1.87 -0.57 8.66
N SER A 40 -0.75 0.09 8.42
CA SER A 40 -0.21 0.23 7.08
C SER A 40 1.30 0.32 7.14
N HIS A 41 1.95 -0.18 6.09
CA HIS A 41 3.40 -0.16 5.97
C HIS A 41 3.79 0.16 4.55
N LEU A 42 4.83 0.97 4.42
CA LEU A 42 5.44 1.27 3.13
C LEU A 42 6.87 0.75 3.17
N LEU A 43 7.20 -0.13 2.25
CA LEU A 43 8.53 -0.70 2.13
C LEU A 43 9.15 -0.24 0.82
N ARG A 44 10.46 -0.09 0.81
CA ARG A 44 11.20 0.40 -0.35
C ARG A 44 12.44 -0.45 -0.55
N ARG A 45 12.74 -0.76 -1.80
CA ARG A 45 13.93 -1.55 -2.14
C ARG A 45 14.53 -1.06 -3.46
N ASP A 46 15.87 -0.88 -3.48
CA ASP A 46 16.60 -0.50 -4.68
C ASP A 46 16.94 -1.76 -5.48
N LEU A 47 16.48 -1.82 -6.73
CA LEU A 47 16.73 -2.96 -7.61
C LEU A 47 17.87 -2.70 -8.59
N GLY A 48 18.54 -1.55 -8.46
CA GLY A 48 19.60 -1.16 -9.36
C GLY A 48 19.14 -0.26 -10.49
N ASN A 49 18.21 -0.76 -11.30
CA ASN A 49 17.68 -0.01 -12.43
C ASN A 49 16.32 0.65 -12.13
N GLU A 50 15.73 0.35 -10.99
CA GLU A 50 14.49 0.98 -10.54
C GLU A 50 14.36 0.78 -9.04
N ILE A 51 13.43 1.50 -8.43
CA ILE A 51 13.18 1.42 -7.01
C ILE A 51 11.77 0.89 -6.79
N GLU A 52 11.67 -0.21 -6.06
CA GLU A 52 10.41 -0.86 -5.77
C GLU A 52 9.81 -0.35 -4.48
N PHE A 53 8.51 -0.08 -4.51
CA PHE A 53 7.72 0.16 -3.31
C PHE A 53 6.71 -0.94 -3.13
N MET A 54 6.54 -1.37 -1.89
CA MET A 54 5.47 -2.27 -1.50
C MET A 54 4.64 -1.59 -0.43
N THR A 55 3.34 -1.49 -0.66
CA THR A 55 2.41 -0.95 0.33
C THR A 55 1.59 -2.11 0.89
N ILE A 56 1.49 -2.16 2.21
CA ILE A 56 0.69 -3.17 2.90
C ILE A 56 -0.33 -2.45 3.77
N LEU A 57 -1.60 -2.74 3.53
CA LEU A 57 -2.69 -2.24 4.37
C LEU A 57 -3.36 -3.43 5.05
N LEU A 58 -3.60 -3.30 6.35
CA LEU A 58 -4.23 -4.37 7.12
C LEU A 58 -5.63 -3.97 7.54
N PHE A 59 -6.59 -4.85 7.28
CA PHE A 59 -7.98 -4.67 7.64
C PHE A 59 -8.52 -5.93 8.30
N ASP A 60 -9.56 -5.77 9.12
CA ASP A 60 -10.19 -6.89 9.81
C ASP A 60 -10.75 -7.93 8.84
N SER A 61 -11.33 -7.48 7.73
CA SER A 61 -12.02 -8.37 6.81
C SER A 61 -11.96 -7.84 5.39
N LEU A 62 -12.30 -8.72 4.44
CA LEU A 62 -12.42 -8.34 3.05
C LEU A 62 -13.58 -7.36 2.84
N ASP A 63 -14.64 -7.48 3.63
CA ASP A 63 -15.76 -6.55 3.55
C ASP A 63 -15.34 -5.12 3.89
N ASP A 64 -14.45 -4.96 4.86
CA ASP A 64 -13.91 -3.64 5.21
C ASP A 64 -13.11 -3.06 4.04
N ILE A 65 -12.38 -3.89 3.33
CA ILE A 65 -11.64 -3.45 2.14
C ILE A 65 -12.61 -3.03 1.05
N LYS A 66 -13.68 -3.79 0.83
CA LYS A 66 -14.70 -3.43 -0.15
C LYS A 66 -15.39 -2.12 0.20
N ALA A 67 -15.58 -1.84 1.49
CA ALA A 67 -16.14 -0.58 1.93
C ALA A 67 -15.24 0.60 1.57
N LEU A 68 -13.92 0.37 1.56
CA LEU A 68 -12.94 1.40 1.18
C LEU A 68 -12.84 1.57 -0.33
N THR A 69 -12.82 0.48 -1.07
CA THR A 69 -12.48 0.47 -2.49
C THR A 69 -13.68 0.36 -3.42
N GLY A 70 -14.82 -0.12 -2.91
CA GLY A 70 -15.97 -0.47 -3.72
C GLY A 70 -15.98 -1.96 -4.08
N PRO A 71 -17.01 -2.40 -4.84
CA PRO A 71 -17.15 -3.83 -5.17
C PRO A 71 -15.98 -4.41 -5.94
N ASP A 72 -15.34 -3.62 -6.78
CA ASP A 72 -14.15 -4.04 -7.53
C ASP A 72 -12.93 -3.79 -6.65
N PHE A 73 -12.80 -4.60 -5.59
CA PHE A 73 -11.78 -4.36 -4.57
C PHE A 73 -10.36 -4.71 -5.03
N GLU A 74 -10.22 -5.49 -6.08
CA GLU A 74 -8.89 -5.88 -6.57
C GLU A 74 -8.21 -4.81 -7.41
N THR A 75 -8.99 -4.08 -8.19
CA THR A 75 -8.41 -3.08 -9.08
C THR A 75 -7.81 -1.93 -8.28
N ALA A 76 -6.53 -1.65 -8.55
CA ALA A 76 -5.84 -0.55 -7.89
C ALA A 76 -6.27 0.78 -8.51
N VAL A 77 -6.51 1.77 -7.66
CA VAL A 77 -6.78 3.13 -8.11
C VAL A 77 -5.58 3.99 -7.77
N VAL A 78 -4.86 4.42 -8.81
CA VAL A 78 -3.63 5.20 -8.64
C VAL A 78 -3.86 6.60 -9.17
N PRO A 79 -3.90 7.62 -8.30
CA PRO A 79 -4.09 9.00 -8.75
C PRO A 79 -3.02 9.44 -9.73
N VAL A 80 -3.38 10.35 -10.63
CA VAL A 80 -2.48 10.82 -11.70
C VAL A 80 -1.15 11.33 -11.15
N GLU A 81 -1.19 12.06 -10.02
CA GLU A 81 0.00 12.62 -9.42
C GLU A 81 1.01 11.54 -9.03
N ARG A 82 0.52 10.39 -8.59
CA ARG A 82 1.39 9.26 -8.23
C ARG A 82 1.85 8.50 -9.46
N ARG A 83 0.96 8.33 -10.45
CA ARG A 83 1.32 7.60 -11.68
C ARG A 83 2.48 8.25 -12.41
N ARG A 84 2.58 9.57 -12.34
CA ARG A 84 3.66 10.30 -12.99
C ARG A 84 5.03 9.97 -12.43
N LEU A 85 5.07 9.48 -11.19
CA LEU A 85 6.33 9.16 -10.50
C LEU A 85 6.70 7.71 -10.65
N LEU A 86 5.81 6.88 -11.21
CA LEU A 86 6.01 5.43 -11.33
C LEU A 86 6.11 5.02 -12.80
N THR A 87 7.05 4.12 -13.09
CA THR A 87 7.19 3.56 -14.44
C THR A 87 6.22 2.42 -14.68
N ARG A 88 5.90 1.68 -13.62
CA ARG A 88 4.96 0.58 -13.67
C ARG A 88 4.42 0.32 -12.26
N TYR A 89 3.31 -0.36 -12.16
CA TYR A 89 2.69 -0.69 -10.88
C TYR A 89 1.68 -1.81 -11.10
N ASP A 90 1.30 -2.46 -10.01
CA ASP A 90 0.30 -3.51 -10.06
C ASP A 90 -1.06 -2.92 -10.47
N LEU A 91 -1.70 -3.51 -11.46
CA LEU A 91 -3.04 -3.11 -11.86
C LEU A 91 -4.07 -3.60 -10.86
N LYS A 92 -3.75 -4.69 -10.15
CA LYS A 92 -4.60 -5.25 -9.10
C LYS A 92 -3.79 -5.44 -7.83
N ALA A 93 -4.41 -5.12 -6.69
CA ALA A 93 -3.82 -5.42 -5.40
C ALA A 93 -4.01 -6.90 -5.10
N GLN A 94 -3.09 -7.48 -4.34
CA GLN A 94 -3.17 -8.86 -3.88
C GLN A 94 -3.65 -8.88 -2.44
N HIS A 95 -4.49 -9.86 -2.10
CA HIS A 95 -5.07 -9.97 -0.78
C HIS A 95 -4.66 -11.29 -0.15
N TYR A 96 -4.15 -11.21 1.08
CA TYR A 96 -3.65 -12.37 1.82
C TYR A 96 -4.30 -12.43 3.19
N GLU A 97 -4.56 -13.63 3.67
CA GLU A 97 -4.97 -13.81 5.06
C GLU A 97 -3.73 -13.74 5.94
N LEU A 98 -3.77 -12.93 6.99
CA LEU A 98 -2.70 -12.90 7.96
C LEU A 98 -2.87 -14.11 8.89
N LYS A 99 -1.92 -15.05 8.85
CA LYS A 99 -2.03 -16.30 9.58
C LYS A 99 -1.29 -16.30 10.93
N ALA A 100 -0.21 -15.53 11.03
CA ALA A 100 0.57 -15.48 12.24
C ALA A 100 1.36 -14.18 12.31
N SER A 101 1.56 -13.69 13.53
CA SER A 101 2.33 -12.48 13.76
C SER A 101 2.94 -12.59 15.17
N HIS A 102 4.21 -12.19 15.30
CA HIS A 102 4.92 -12.26 16.57
C HIS A 102 6.05 -11.24 16.56
N GLY A 103 6.43 -10.78 17.73
CA GLY A 103 7.58 -9.90 17.89
C GLY A 103 7.19 -8.44 17.86
N VAL A 104 8.02 -7.60 17.23
CA VAL A 104 7.77 -6.17 17.15
C VAL A 104 6.43 -5.93 16.49
N GLN A 105 5.65 -4.98 17.03
CA GLN A 105 4.35 -4.64 16.48
C GLN A 105 4.53 -3.84 15.18
N LEU A 106 4.60 -4.57 14.07
CA LEU A 106 4.70 -3.95 12.76
C LEU A 106 3.35 -3.70 12.12
N PHE A 107 2.32 -4.45 12.55
CA PHE A 107 1.02 -4.45 11.88
C PHE A 107 -0.06 -4.02 12.85
N GLY A 108 -0.19 -2.73 13.04
CA GLY A 108 -1.23 -2.17 13.87
C GLY A 108 -0.95 -2.44 15.33
N GLU A 109 -1.91 -2.24 16.15
CA GLU A 109 -1.76 -2.49 17.51
C GLU A 109 -2.74 -1.87 18.34
#